data_acbe2fac12d702adbb521fd6936095f0
#
_entry.id   acbe2fac12d702adbb521fd6936095f0
#
_cell.length_a   1.000
_cell.length_b   1.000
_cell.length_c   1.000
_cell.angle_alpha   90.00
_cell.angle_beta   90.00
_cell.angle_gamma   90.00
#
_symmetry.space_group_name_H-M   'P 1'
#
loop_
_entity.id
_entity.type
_entity.pdbx_description
1 polymer ?
#
loop_
_entity_poly.entity_id
_entity_poly.type
_entity_poly.pdbx_seq_one_letter_code
_entity_poly.pdbx_strand_id
1 'polypeptide(L)'
;MIFPKNFKQMFDFLRRRWYTVPMIAEEKLKILTESARYDVSCSSSGSGRKNEGGIGNGMPDGCCHSFTPDGRCVSLLKLLMSNDCIFDCKYCMSRRSHDVPRATATPEEICSLTVDFYKRNYIEGLFLSSAVHVSPDATMELLVRTVKLLRTKYRFHGYVHLKGIPNADPLLVSEGAKYADRMSYNLELPSERSLKLLAPQKSKVSLLSPMLRLCRERALFKAEKRKGFFLPAGQTTQMIVGASPERDGCILRLTESLYRTAGLKRVYYSSYSPVVEDALLPSVPSPALREHRLYQADWLLRFYGFDVEELVAEGEDLPLDIDPKCAWALRNMHLFPVEVNRAPLEMLLRVPGIGARSAQKILSARRYTALTFDHLKKMRVVLKRARHFITANGQFCGEEHAPALRRLLAAGDAADAADAPVQLSLFAAGERTPVQLPLFAQDAARSARTGEL
;
A
#
# COMPACT_ATOMS: atom_id res chain seq x y z
N MET A 1 -27.64 2.52 -24.69
CA MET A 1 -27.53 3.56 -23.64
C MET A 1 -26.24 4.32 -23.87
N ILE A 2 -26.33 5.63 -24.11
CA ILE A 2 -25.15 6.48 -24.40
C ILE A 2 -24.49 6.80 -23.07
N PHE A 3 -23.26 6.33 -22.88
CA PHE A 3 -22.48 6.64 -21.69
C PHE A 3 -21.95 8.09 -21.74
N PRO A 4 -22.00 8.83 -20.62
CA PRO A 4 -21.49 10.21 -20.57
C PRO A 4 -19.98 10.25 -20.83
N LYS A 5 -19.55 11.15 -21.69
CA LYS A 5 -18.16 11.21 -22.24
C LYS A 5 -17.14 11.89 -21.31
N ASN A 6 -17.57 12.56 -20.25
CA ASN A 6 -16.69 13.19 -19.25
C ASN A 6 -17.41 13.43 -17.93
N PHE A 7 -16.66 13.83 -16.91
CA PHE A 7 -17.15 14.07 -15.55
C PHE A 7 -18.30 15.09 -15.50
N LYS A 8 -18.25 16.12 -16.34
CA LYS A 8 -19.30 17.13 -16.46
C LYS A 8 -20.60 16.55 -17.02
N GLN A 9 -20.53 15.74 -18.09
CA GLN A 9 -21.70 15.05 -18.65
C GLN A 9 -22.30 14.03 -17.70
N MET A 10 -21.47 13.38 -16.90
CA MET A 10 -21.89 12.48 -15.83
C MET A 10 -22.66 13.25 -14.75
N PHE A 11 -22.22 14.46 -14.38
CA PHE A 11 -22.87 15.35 -13.41
C PHE A 11 -24.20 15.91 -13.94
N ASP A 12 -24.25 16.36 -15.19
CA ASP A 12 -25.46 16.85 -15.82
C ASP A 12 -26.51 15.74 -15.99
N PHE A 13 -26.08 14.50 -16.24
CA PHE A 13 -26.96 13.34 -16.29
C PHE A 13 -27.50 12.97 -14.90
N LEU A 14 -26.73 13.16 -13.84
CA LEU A 14 -27.13 12.95 -12.44
C LEU A 14 -28.20 13.95 -12.02
N ARG A 15 -28.10 15.20 -12.48
CA ARG A 15 -29.02 16.30 -12.17
C ARG A 15 -30.45 16.10 -12.71
N ARG A 16 -30.63 15.29 -13.73
CA ARG A 16 -31.90 15.14 -14.44
C ARG A 16 -32.80 14.02 -13.96
N ARG A 17 -32.36 13.19 -12.97
CA ARG A 17 -33.15 12.01 -12.57
C ARG A 17 -33.28 11.84 -11.04
N TRP A 18 -34.38 12.37 -10.50
CA TRP A 18 -35.08 11.87 -9.32
C TRP A 18 -34.25 11.55 -8.04
N TYR A 19 -33.79 12.53 -7.28
CA TYR A 19 -33.61 12.35 -5.83
C TYR A 19 -33.57 13.71 -5.11
N THR A 20 -34.35 13.84 -4.03
CA THR A 20 -34.36 14.94 -3.07
C THR A 20 -33.16 14.91 -2.10
N VAL A 21 -32.07 14.19 -2.43
CA VAL A 21 -30.85 14.15 -1.63
C VAL A 21 -29.86 15.16 -2.20
N PRO A 22 -29.25 16.01 -1.37
CA PRO A 22 -28.28 17.00 -1.84
C PRO A 22 -27.10 16.28 -2.53
N MET A 23 -26.93 16.55 -3.82
CA MET A 23 -25.75 16.11 -4.57
C MET A 23 -24.58 17.02 -4.26
N ILE A 24 -23.39 16.40 -4.10
CA ILE A 24 -22.16 17.16 -3.95
C ILE A 24 -21.90 18.00 -5.20
N ALA A 25 -21.57 19.29 -5.03
CA ALA A 25 -21.23 20.16 -6.14
C ALA A 25 -19.95 19.67 -6.84
N GLU A 26 -19.89 19.79 -8.19
CA GLU A 26 -18.75 19.32 -9.00
C GLU A 26 -17.41 19.90 -8.53
N GLU A 27 -17.37 21.20 -8.27
CA GLU A 27 -16.18 21.90 -7.78
C GLU A 27 -15.72 21.36 -6.41
N LYS A 28 -16.66 21.18 -5.47
CA LYS A 28 -16.38 20.59 -4.16
C LYS A 28 -15.82 19.18 -4.30
N LEU A 29 -16.41 18.36 -5.16
CA LEU A 29 -15.95 16.99 -5.40
C LEU A 29 -14.53 16.96 -5.99
N LYS A 30 -14.24 17.87 -6.93
CA LYS A 30 -12.91 18.02 -7.52
C LYS A 30 -11.87 18.33 -6.45
N ILE A 31 -12.10 19.31 -5.59
CA ILE A 31 -11.21 19.68 -4.49
C ILE A 31 -10.95 18.47 -3.57
N LEU A 32 -11.99 17.74 -3.18
CA LEU A 32 -11.89 16.65 -2.22
C LEU A 32 -11.24 15.39 -2.82
N THR A 33 -11.43 15.11 -4.10
CA THR A 33 -10.78 13.98 -4.79
C THR A 33 -9.30 14.28 -5.10
N GLU A 34 -8.99 15.50 -5.54
CA GLU A 34 -7.61 15.94 -5.77
C GLU A 34 -6.80 15.92 -4.47
N SER A 35 -7.37 16.40 -3.36
CA SER A 35 -6.73 16.35 -2.04
C SER A 35 -6.53 14.91 -1.53
N ALA A 36 -7.42 13.98 -1.88
CA ALA A 36 -7.29 12.56 -1.52
C ALA A 36 -6.14 11.85 -2.26
N ARG A 37 -5.63 12.43 -3.33
CA ARG A 37 -4.53 11.90 -4.16
C ARG A 37 -3.26 11.63 -3.34
N TYR A 38 -2.99 12.45 -2.34
CA TYR A 38 -1.81 12.39 -1.47
C TYR A 38 -1.89 11.32 -0.37
N ASP A 39 -3.00 10.61 -0.26
CA ASP A 39 -3.18 9.52 0.69
C ASP A 39 -2.91 8.18 0.01
N VAL A 40 -1.71 7.63 0.20
CA VAL A 40 -1.24 6.44 -0.51
C VAL A 40 -1.57 5.18 0.28
N SER A 41 -2.80 4.76 0.30
CA SER A 41 -3.19 3.49 0.91
C SER A 41 -3.64 2.44 -0.12
N CYS A 42 -3.41 2.70 -1.39
CA CYS A 42 -3.71 1.79 -2.49
C CYS A 42 -2.84 2.10 -3.71
N SER A 43 -2.49 1.09 -4.47
CA SER A 43 -1.81 1.22 -5.74
C SER A 43 -2.75 1.92 -6.74
N SER A 44 -2.36 3.10 -7.23
CA SER A 44 -3.03 3.73 -8.37
C SER A 44 -2.66 3.00 -9.67
N SER A 45 -3.55 3.03 -10.65
CA SER A 45 -3.29 2.41 -11.96
C SER A 45 -2.15 3.08 -12.76
N GLY A 46 -1.62 4.22 -12.29
CA GLY A 46 -0.53 4.95 -12.96
C GLY A 46 -0.86 5.49 -14.37
N SER A 47 -2.10 5.34 -14.85
CA SER A 47 -2.49 5.83 -16.18
C SER A 47 -2.88 7.32 -16.10
N GLY A 48 -2.17 8.17 -16.87
CA GLY A 48 -2.41 9.62 -16.92
C GLY A 48 -2.53 10.13 -18.35
N ARG A 49 -3.47 9.60 -19.14
CA ARG A 49 -3.70 10.06 -20.51
C ARG A 49 -4.92 10.99 -20.56
N LYS A 50 -4.71 12.24 -21.01
CA LYS A 50 -5.80 13.17 -21.29
C LYS A 50 -6.67 12.67 -22.43
N ASN A 51 -7.98 12.90 -22.33
CA ASN A 51 -8.90 12.65 -23.44
C ASN A 51 -8.87 13.85 -24.40
N GLU A 52 -8.42 13.63 -25.62
CA GLU A 52 -8.37 14.62 -26.70
C GLU A 52 -9.58 14.51 -27.65
N GLY A 53 -10.75 14.16 -27.12
CA GLY A 53 -12.01 14.07 -27.87
C GLY A 53 -12.42 12.64 -28.26
N GLY A 54 -11.66 11.61 -27.83
CA GLY A 54 -11.99 10.19 -28.04
C GLY A 54 -12.86 9.58 -26.94
N ILE A 55 -13.03 8.26 -26.97
CA ILE A 55 -13.74 7.47 -25.95
C ILE A 55 -12.77 7.09 -24.81
N GLY A 56 -13.17 7.33 -23.57
CA GLY A 56 -12.42 6.98 -22.36
C GLY A 56 -11.49 8.10 -21.86
N ASN A 57 -11.24 8.10 -20.57
CA ASN A 57 -10.30 8.99 -19.90
C ASN A 57 -9.35 8.16 -19.04
N GLY A 58 -8.05 8.30 -19.24
CA GLY A 58 -7.01 7.60 -18.48
C GLY A 58 -6.61 8.31 -17.18
N MET A 59 -7.30 9.38 -16.78
CA MET A 59 -7.09 10.03 -15.50
C MET A 59 -8.10 9.50 -14.47
N PRO A 60 -7.71 8.62 -13.55
CA PRO A 60 -8.60 8.11 -12.51
C PRO A 60 -8.69 9.11 -11.37
N ASP A 61 -9.41 10.20 -11.56
CA ASP A 61 -9.70 11.13 -10.47
C ASP A 61 -10.68 10.46 -9.49
N GLY A 62 -10.26 10.34 -8.24
CA GLY A 62 -11.08 9.85 -7.15
C GLY A 62 -11.28 8.34 -7.09
N CYS A 63 -10.64 7.53 -7.91
CA CYS A 63 -10.70 6.07 -7.80
C CYS A 63 -9.35 5.47 -7.42
N CYS A 64 -9.39 4.47 -6.54
CA CYS A 64 -8.24 3.67 -6.18
C CYS A 64 -8.55 2.17 -6.29
N HIS A 65 -7.50 1.36 -6.32
CA HIS A 65 -7.62 -0.08 -6.45
C HIS A 65 -7.09 -0.79 -5.21
N SER A 66 -7.84 -1.77 -4.73
CA SER A 66 -7.41 -2.70 -3.68
C SER A 66 -7.49 -4.12 -4.23
N PHE A 67 -6.61 -5.00 -3.76
CA PHE A 67 -6.62 -6.39 -4.21
C PHE A 67 -7.08 -7.32 -3.09
N THR A 68 -7.94 -8.26 -3.44
CA THR A 68 -8.35 -9.35 -2.56
C THR A 68 -7.29 -10.46 -2.54
N PRO A 69 -7.26 -11.34 -1.53
CA PRO A 69 -6.28 -12.43 -1.45
C PRO A 69 -6.25 -13.37 -2.66
N ASP A 70 -7.38 -13.47 -3.38
CA ASP A 70 -7.50 -14.24 -4.63
C ASP A 70 -7.01 -13.46 -5.86
N GLY A 71 -6.51 -12.21 -5.66
CA GLY A 71 -5.94 -11.35 -6.69
C GLY A 71 -6.97 -10.59 -7.53
N ARG A 72 -8.25 -10.55 -7.13
CA ARG A 72 -9.27 -9.72 -7.77
C ARG A 72 -9.03 -8.25 -7.42
N CYS A 73 -9.10 -7.38 -8.42
CA CYS A 73 -9.04 -5.93 -8.24
C CYS A 73 -10.40 -5.40 -7.80
N VAL A 74 -10.41 -4.59 -6.75
CA VAL A 74 -11.58 -3.90 -6.22
C VAL A 74 -11.38 -2.39 -6.44
N SER A 75 -12.24 -1.78 -7.23
CA SER A 75 -12.23 -0.34 -7.48
C SER A 75 -12.94 0.41 -6.34
N LEU A 76 -12.28 1.39 -5.75
CA LEU A 76 -12.81 2.16 -4.63
C LEU A 76 -12.94 3.64 -5.02
N LEU A 77 -14.05 4.26 -4.64
CA LEU A 77 -14.12 5.72 -4.59
C LEU A 77 -13.23 6.19 -3.44
N LYS A 78 -12.24 7.00 -3.75
CA LYS A 78 -11.33 7.57 -2.76
C LYS A 78 -11.62 9.06 -2.59
N LEU A 79 -12.01 9.45 -1.39
CA LEU A 79 -12.52 10.78 -1.12
C LEU A 79 -12.09 11.25 0.27
N LEU A 80 -11.78 12.56 0.39
CA LEU A 80 -11.74 13.23 1.67
C LEU A 80 -13.15 13.72 2.05
N MET A 81 -13.50 13.57 3.33
CA MET A 81 -14.66 14.27 3.91
C MET A 81 -14.42 15.77 3.90
N SER A 82 -13.24 16.20 4.31
CA SER A 82 -12.80 17.59 4.32
C SER A 82 -11.30 17.66 4.00
N ASN A 83 -10.86 18.71 3.30
CA ASN A 83 -9.45 19.10 3.19
C ASN A 83 -9.13 20.33 4.04
N ASP A 84 -10.09 20.86 4.80
CA ASP A 84 -9.89 21.92 5.76
C ASP A 84 -9.33 21.34 7.07
N CYS A 85 -8.06 21.62 7.35
CA CYS A 85 -7.31 20.98 8.43
C CYS A 85 -6.87 21.98 9.49
N ILE A 86 -7.09 21.64 10.77
CA ILE A 86 -6.55 22.40 11.91
C ILE A 86 -5.10 22.05 12.24
N PHE A 87 -4.58 20.93 11.69
CA PHE A 87 -3.19 20.51 11.89
C PHE A 87 -2.25 21.15 10.86
N ASP A 88 -0.97 21.28 11.24
CA ASP A 88 0.05 21.91 10.40
C ASP A 88 1.22 20.94 10.10
N CYS A 89 0.91 19.74 9.62
CA CYS A 89 1.91 18.77 9.21
C CYS A 89 2.70 19.29 8.00
N LYS A 90 4.02 19.44 8.13
CA LYS A 90 4.90 20.12 7.17
C LYS A 90 4.84 19.52 5.76
N TYR A 91 4.65 18.22 5.64
CA TYR A 91 4.58 17.47 4.38
C TYR A 91 3.19 17.47 3.73
N CYS A 92 2.16 18.08 4.34
CA CYS A 92 0.78 17.92 3.90
C CYS A 92 0.27 19.12 3.10
N MET A 93 -0.29 18.87 1.92
CA MET A 93 -0.94 19.90 1.09
C MET A 93 -2.13 20.56 1.79
N SER A 94 -2.85 19.79 2.63
CA SER A 94 -4.03 20.29 3.36
C SER A 94 -3.69 20.89 4.73
N ARG A 95 -2.40 21.14 5.04
CA ARG A 95 -2.01 21.77 6.31
C ARG A 95 -2.66 23.15 6.50
N ARG A 96 -2.87 23.55 7.75
CA ARG A 96 -3.57 24.80 8.10
C ARG A 96 -2.92 26.04 7.46
N SER A 97 -1.58 26.10 7.48
CA SER A 97 -0.82 27.25 6.99
C SER A 97 -0.67 27.30 5.46
N HIS A 98 -1.20 26.30 4.72
CA HIS A 98 -1.11 26.29 3.26
C HIS A 98 -2.39 26.85 2.64
N ASP A 99 -2.22 27.86 1.78
CA ASP A 99 -3.34 28.49 1.08
C ASP A 99 -3.76 27.68 -0.13
N VAL A 100 -4.80 26.86 0.05
CA VAL A 100 -5.41 26.04 -0.99
C VAL A 100 -6.93 26.09 -0.88
N PRO A 101 -7.67 25.90 -1.98
CA PRO A 101 -9.12 25.80 -1.94
C PRO A 101 -9.59 24.74 -0.93
N ARG A 102 -10.52 25.13 -0.04
CA ARG A 102 -11.04 24.26 1.02
C ARG A 102 -12.47 23.85 0.72
N ALA A 103 -12.78 22.60 1.04
CA ALA A 103 -14.13 22.06 0.91
C ALA A 103 -14.39 21.01 2.00
N THR A 104 -15.67 20.91 2.39
CA THR A 104 -16.14 19.89 3.33
C THR A 104 -17.44 19.30 2.80
N ALA A 105 -17.53 17.98 2.70
CA ALA A 105 -18.73 17.27 2.30
C ALA A 105 -19.53 16.84 3.52
N THR A 106 -20.85 16.75 3.35
CA THR A 106 -21.72 16.18 4.37
C THR A 106 -21.75 14.64 4.27
N PRO A 107 -22.09 13.92 5.35
CA PRO A 107 -22.29 12.47 5.32
C PRO A 107 -23.28 12.04 4.22
N GLU A 108 -24.35 12.79 4.04
CA GLU A 108 -25.40 12.53 3.07
C GLU A 108 -24.91 12.66 1.61
N GLU A 109 -24.11 13.69 1.32
CA GLU A 109 -23.47 13.89 0.01
C GLU A 109 -22.55 12.72 -0.35
N ILE A 110 -21.70 12.28 0.59
CA ILE A 110 -20.79 11.16 0.38
C ILE A 110 -21.55 9.84 0.18
N CYS A 111 -22.58 9.61 0.99
CA CYS A 111 -23.41 8.40 0.87
C CYS A 111 -24.11 8.35 -0.50
N SER A 112 -24.73 9.46 -0.92
CA SER A 112 -25.41 9.53 -2.21
C SER A 112 -24.44 9.27 -3.36
N LEU A 113 -23.30 9.96 -3.37
CA LEU A 113 -22.26 9.78 -4.39
C LEU A 113 -21.76 8.33 -4.46
N THR A 114 -21.48 7.73 -3.30
CA THR A 114 -20.99 6.35 -3.22
C THR A 114 -22.00 5.36 -3.79
N VAL A 115 -23.26 5.49 -3.41
CA VAL A 115 -24.34 4.62 -3.88
C VAL A 115 -24.59 4.79 -5.37
N ASP A 116 -24.57 6.02 -5.87
CA ASP A 116 -24.77 6.31 -7.29
C ASP A 116 -23.64 5.74 -8.16
N PHE A 117 -22.39 5.84 -7.71
CA PHE A 117 -21.23 5.26 -8.40
C PHE A 117 -21.27 3.74 -8.37
N TYR A 118 -21.66 3.15 -7.24
CA TYR A 118 -21.83 1.71 -7.11
C TYR A 118 -22.94 1.16 -8.05
N LYS A 119 -24.12 1.79 -8.05
CA LYS A 119 -25.24 1.41 -8.94
C LYS A 119 -24.88 1.49 -10.41
N ARG A 120 -23.93 2.35 -10.78
CA ARG A 120 -23.42 2.49 -12.15
C ARG A 120 -22.24 1.58 -12.46
N ASN A 121 -21.86 0.73 -11.50
CA ASN A 121 -20.74 -0.19 -11.63
C ASN A 121 -19.37 0.49 -11.89
N TYR A 122 -19.18 1.72 -11.37
CA TYR A 122 -17.89 2.41 -11.44
C TYR A 122 -16.96 2.00 -10.31
N ILE A 123 -17.52 1.65 -9.15
CA ILE A 123 -16.80 1.27 -7.95
C ILE A 123 -17.44 0.06 -7.28
N GLU A 124 -16.64 -0.64 -6.48
CA GLU A 124 -17.08 -1.74 -5.61
C GLU A 124 -17.08 -1.34 -4.13
N GLY A 125 -16.51 -0.18 -3.79
CA GLY A 125 -16.43 0.28 -2.42
C GLY A 125 -16.00 1.73 -2.25
N LEU A 126 -15.83 2.12 -0.99
CA LEU A 126 -15.45 3.47 -0.57
C LEU A 126 -14.17 3.42 0.25
N PHE A 127 -13.20 4.29 -0.06
CA PHE A 127 -12.11 4.68 0.81
C PHE A 127 -12.36 6.10 1.30
N LEU A 128 -12.73 6.22 2.58
CA LEU A 128 -13.08 7.50 3.20
C LEU A 128 -12.00 7.94 4.18
N SER A 129 -11.44 9.12 3.94
CA SER A 129 -10.51 9.81 4.82
C SER A 129 -10.97 11.24 5.11
N SER A 130 -10.22 11.98 5.91
CA SER A 130 -10.45 13.41 6.16
C SER A 130 -9.19 14.09 6.64
N ALA A 131 -9.05 15.38 6.34
CA ALA A 131 -8.28 16.28 7.17
C ALA A 131 -8.97 16.40 8.55
N VAL A 132 -8.26 16.89 9.57
CA VAL A 132 -8.85 17.12 10.90
C VAL A 132 -9.57 18.47 10.89
N HIS A 133 -10.88 18.41 10.70
CA HIS A 133 -11.74 19.59 10.60
C HIS A 133 -12.39 19.89 11.96
N VAL A 134 -12.37 21.13 12.41
CA VAL A 134 -12.89 21.62 13.69
C VAL A 134 -12.20 20.97 14.91
N SER A 135 -12.34 19.66 15.08
CA SER A 135 -11.67 18.87 16.12
C SER A 135 -11.51 17.41 15.69
N PRO A 136 -10.62 16.63 16.33
CA PRO A 136 -10.53 15.21 16.08
C PRO A 136 -11.84 14.45 16.25
N ASP A 137 -12.57 14.73 17.34
CA ASP A 137 -13.83 14.05 17.67
C ASP A 137 -14.93 14.42 16.68
N ALA A 138 -15.13 15.71 16.40
CA ALA A 138 -16.12 16.17 15.43
C ALA A 138 -15.87 15.56 14.04
N THR A 139 -14.59 15.47 13.64
CA THR A 139 -14.23 14.86 12.35
C THR A 139 -14.52 13.36 12.36
N MET A 140 -14.13 12.65 13.42
CA MET A 140 -14.38 11.22 13.54
C MET A 140 -15.87 10.90 13.61
N GLU A 141 -16.67 11.73 14.28
CA GLU A 141 -18.13 11.61 14.35
C GLU A 141 -18.77 11.69 12.96
N LEU A 142 -18.37 12.67 12.12
CA LEU A 142 -18.85 12.79 10.74
C LEU A 142 -18.49 11.55 9.91
N LEU A 143 -17.28 11.04 10.06
CA LEU A 143 -16.83 9.82 9.38
C LEU A 143 -17.65 8.59 9.81
N VAL A 144 -17.85 8.42 11.13
CA VAL A 144 -18.66 7.33 11.70
C VAL A 144 -20.10 7.43 11.22
N ARG A 145 -20.70 8.63 11.27
CA ARG A 145 -22.05 8.88 10.77
C ARG A 145 -22.18 8.47 9.29
N THR A 146 -21.20 8.81 8.47
CA THR A 146 -21.20 8.45 7.04
C THR A 146 -21.24 6.94 6.84
N VAL A 147 -20.31 6.19 7.47
CA VAL A 147 -20.24 4.73 7.27
C VAL A 147 -21.45 4.02 7.90
N LYS A 148 -22.00 4.56 9.00
CA LYS A 148 -23.23 4.06 9.62
C LYS A 148 -24.44 4.27 8.70
N LEU A 149 -24.60 5.46 8.12
CA LEU A 149 -25.65 5.75 7.14
C LEU A 149 -25.58 4.83 5.92
N LEU A 150 -24.37 4.62 5.37
CA LEU A 150 -24.16 3.70 4.26
C LEU A 150 -24.67 2.30 4.60
N ARG A 151 -24.35 1.76 5.77
CA ARG A 151 -24.74 0.42 6.18
C ARG A 151 -26.22 0.31 6.56
N THR A 152 -26.76 1.29 7.29
CA THR A 152 -28.12 1.19 7.84
C THR A 152 -29.19 1.74 6.90
N LYS A 153 -29.07 2.99 6.44
CA LYS A 153 -30.06 3.66 5.60
C LYS A 153 -29.98 3.20 4.14
N TYR A 154 -28.76 3.18 3.58
CA TYR A 154 -28.56 2.84 2.17
C TYR A 154 -28.37 1.35 1.92
N ARG A 155 -28.21 0.53 2.98
CA ARG A 155 -27.95 -0.91 2.91
C ARG A 155 -26.81 -1.28 1.97
N PHE A 156 -25.77 -0.46 1.97
CA PHE A 156 -24.59 -0.65 1.14
C PHE A 156 -23.72 -1.77 1.71
N HIS A 157 -23.53 -2.85 0.94
CA HIS A 157 -22.72 -4.02 1.32
C HIS A 157 -21.34 -4.05 0.63
N GLY A 158 -20.99 -3.03 -0.15
CA GLY A 158 -19.66 -2.89 -0.76
C GLY A 158 -18.56 -2.67 0.29
N TYR A 159 -17.32 -2.78 -0.14
CA TYR A 159 -16.15 -2.63 0.72
C TYR A 159 -16.03 -1.18 1.23
N VAL A 160 -15.74 -1.03 2.51
CA VAL A 160 -15.52 0.29 3.16
C VAL A 160 -14.18 0.29 3.90
N HIS A 161 -13.28 1.15 3.46
CA HIS A 161 -12.04 1.46 4.15
C HIS A 161 -12.18 2.85 4.80
N LEU A 162 -12.08 2.88 6.13
CA LEU A 162 -12.17 4.10 6.92
C LEU A 162 -10.82 4.48 7.47
N LYS A 163 -10.41 5.73 7.27
CA LYS A 163 -9.20 6.27 7.90
C LYS A 163 -9.56 6.87 9.25
N GLY A 164 -8.90 6.39 10.31
CA GLY A 164 -9.09 6.91 11.66
C GLY A 164 -8.41 8.27 11.85
N ILE A 165 -8.98 9.09 12.72
CA ILE A 165 -8.48 10.42 13.05
C ILE A 165 -7.61 10.33 14.30
N PRO A 166 -6.35 10.84 14.26
CA PRO A 166 -5.49 10.91 15.44
C PRO A 166 -6.14 11.75 16.55
N ASN A 167 -5.96 11.34 17.80
CA ASN A 167 -6.53 12.00 18.99
C ASN A 167 -8.07 11.96 19.10
N ALA A 168 -8.78 11.23 18.25
CA ALA A 168 -10.23 11.06 18.38
C ALA A 168 -10.59 10.15 19.57
N ASP A 169 -11.79 10.38 20.12
CA ASP A 169 -12.34 9.57 21.23
C ASP A 169 -12.32 8.08 20.84
N PRO A 170 -11.76 7.23 21.71
CA PRO A 170 -11.68 5.79 21.46
C PRO A 170 -13.04 5.11 21.26
N LEU A 171 -14.13 5.61 21.82
CA LEU A 171 -15.47 5.07 21.62
C LEU A 171 -15.98 5.34 20.19
N LEU A 172 -15.74 6.55 19.68
CA LEU A 172 -16.06 6.89 18.28
C LEU A 172 -15.28 6.00 17.31
N VAL A 173 -14.00 5.76 17.60
CA VAL A 173 -13.15 4.87 16.79
C VAL A 173 -13.71 3.44 16.78
N SER A 174 -14.07 2.91 17.95
CA SER A 174 -14.67 1.56 18.08
C SER A 174 -16.03 1.47 17.43
N GLU A 175 -16.85 2.54 17.47
CA GLU A 175 -18.13 2.59 16.75
C GLU A 175 -17.91 2.53 15.23
N GLY A 176 -16.96 3.31 14.69
CA GLY A 176 -16.62 3.27 13.26
C GLY A 176 -16.17 1.88 12.79
N ALA A 177 -15.45 1.16 13.63
CA ALA A 177 -14.98 -0.19 13.35
C ALA A 177 -16.09 -1.23 13.14
N LYS A 178 -17.30 -0.98 13.66
CA LYS A 178 -18.48 -1.85 13.46
C LYS A 178 -19.08 -1.74 12.06
N TYR A 179 -18.73 -0.70 11.30
CA TYR A 179 -19.30 -0.42 9.97
C TYR A 179 -18.26 -0.47 8.85
N ALA A 180 -16.97 -0.49 9.18
CA ALA A 180 -15.87 -0.52 8.22
C ALA A 180 -15.30 -1.93 8.05
N ASP A 181 -14.95 -2.32 6.80
CA ASP A 181 -14.21 -3.55 6.54
C ASP A 181 -12.77 -3.44 7.01
N ARG A 182 -12.16 -2.28 6.81
CA ARG A 182 -10.80 -1.96 7.21
C ARG A 182 -10.73 -0.58 7.82
N MET A 183 -9.84 -0.43 8.80
CA MET A 183 -9.41 0.88 9.27
C MET A 183 -7.91 1.04 9.11
N SER A 184 -7.47 2.29 8.92
CA SER A 184 -6.06 2.63 8.91
C SER A 184 -5.78 3.90 9.71
N TYR A 185 -4.67 3.90 10.42
CA TYR A 185 -4.04 5.09 11.00
C TYR A 185 -2.68 5.24 10.36
N ASN A 186 -2.42 6.38 9.73
CA ASN A 186 -1.11 6.61 9.15
C ASN A 186 -0.12 7.01 10.24
N LEU A 187 0.95 6.24 10.40
CA LEU A 187 2.06 6.60 11.27
C LEU A 187 2.85 7.78 10.73
N GLU A 188 2.82 7.96 9.42
CA GLU A 188 3.50 9.00 8.65
C GLU A 188 5.03 8.93 8.77
N LEU A 189 5.58 9.01 9.98
CA LEU A 189 7.03 9.06 10.24
C LEU A 189 7.45 7.98 11.24
N PRO A 190 8.67 7.43 11.09
CA PRO A 190 9.10 6.28 11.89
C PRO A 190 9.38 6.61 13.37
N SER A 191 9.79 7.85 13.69
CA SER A 191 10.20 8.24 15.06
C SER A 191 9.32 9.31 15.67
N GLU A 192 9.26 9.34 17.01
CA GLU A 192 8.60 10.41 17.78
C GLU A 192 9.28 11.77 17.53
N ARG A 193 10.62 11.77 17.38
CA ARG A 193 11.40 12.99 17.09
C ARG A 193 10.96 13.60 15.77
N SER A 194 10.86 12.79 14.72
CA SER A 194 10.41 13.25 13.39
C SER A 194 8.95 13.69 13.40
N LEU A 195 8.08 13.00 14.14
CA LEU A 195 6.70 13.44 14.32
C LEU A 195 6.61 14.81 15.00
N LYS A 196 7.32 15.03 16.10
CA LYS A 196 7.33 16.34 16.79
C LYS A 196 7.82 17.48 15.89
N LEU A 197 8.77 17.20 15.01
CA LEU A 197 9.34 18.18 14.10
C LEU A 197 8.39 18.48 12.92
N LEU A 198 7.87 17.45 12.27
CA LEU A 198 7.16 17.58 11.00
C LEU A 198 5.63 17.49 11.11
N ALA A 199 5.10 16.99 12.21
CA ALA A 199 3.66 16.85 12.47
C ALA A 199 3.34 17.07 13.96
N PRO A 200 3.57 18.29 14.49
CA PRO A 200 3.61 18.56 15.95
C PRO A 200 2.30 18.26 16.69
N GLN A 201 1.18 18.17 16.00
CA GLN A 201 -0.12 17.80 16.61
C GLN A 201 -0.33 16.28 16.68
N LYS A 202 0.60 15.47 16.16
CA LYS A 202 0.58 14.01 16.21
C LYS A 202 1.66 13.49 17.15
N SER A 203 1.40 12.37 17.81
CA SER A 203 2.38 11.64 18.61
C SER A 203 2.28 10.15 18.31
N LYS A 204 3.33 9.37 18.59
CA LYS A 204 3.23 7.91 18.47
C LYS A 204 2.10 7.34 19.31
N VAL A 205 1.87 7.88 20.50
CA VAL A 205 0.78 7.45 21.39
C VAL A 205 -0.58 7.66 20.68
N SER A 206 -0.83 8.85 20.12
CA SER A 206 -2.09 9.16 19.45
C SER A 206 -2.35 8.31 18.20
N LEU A 207 -1.31 7.76 17.60
CA LEU A 207 -1.40 6.92 16.41
C LEU A 207 -1.45 5.43 16.75
N LEU A 208 -0.65 4.96 17.72
CA LEU A 208 -0.53 3.54 18.04
C LEU A 208 -1.63 3.06 19.01
N SER A 209 -2.05 3.89 19.98
CA SER A 209 -3.06 3.49 20.96
C SER A 209 -4.37 3.03 20.33
N PRO A 210 -4.97 3.76 19.36
CA PRO A 210 -6.17 3.29 18.69
C PRO A 210 -5.93 2.00 17.88
N MET A 211 -4.76 1.83 17.27
CA MET A 211 -4.43 0.61 16.52
C MET A 211 -4.35 -0.62 17.45
N LEU A 212 -3.67 -0.48 18.59
CA LEU A 212 -3.55 -1.55 19.60
C LEU A 212 -4.91 -1.89 20.23
N ARG A 213 -5.73 -0.88 20.49
CA ARG A 213 -7.09 -1.06 20.99
C ARG A 213 -7.95 -1.84 20.00
N LEU A 214 -8.02 -1.40 18.75
CA LEU A 214 -8.78 -2.10 17.70
C LEU A 214 -8.29 -3.53 17.47
N CYS A 215 -6.99 -3.79 17.61
CA CYS A 215 -6.43 -5.13 17.54
C CYS A 215 -7.01 -6.03 18.65
N ARG A 216 -7.02 -5.54 19.90
CA ARG A 216 -7.58 -6.25 21.06
C ARG A 216 -9.08 -6.46 20.93
N GLU A 217 -9.85 -5.42 20.59
CA GLU A 217 -11.30 -5.51 20.40
C GLU A 217 -11.67 -6.50 19.29
N ARG A 218 -10.91 -6.51 18.19
CA ARG A 218 -11.09 -7.47 17.09
C ARG A 218 -10.78 -8.90 17.52
N ALA A 219 -9.76 -9.10 18.33
CA ALA A 219 -9.42 -10.42 18.88
C ALA A 219 -10.52 -10.94 19.82
N LEU A 220 -11.03 -10.09 20.71
CA LEU A 220 -12.17 -10.40 21.60
C LEU A 220 -13.42 -10.72 20.80
N PHE A 221 -13.78 -9.87 19.82
CA PHE A 221 -14.94 -10.09 18.95
C PHE A 221 -14.91 -11.49 18.28
N LYS A 222 -13.74 -11.91 17.82
CA LYS A 222 -13.55 -13.24 17.21
C LYS A 222 -13.59 -14.36 18.24
N ALA A 223 -12.94 -14.21 19.39
CA ALA A 223 -12.90 -15.22 20.44
C ALA A 223 -14.29 -15.51 21.01
N GLU A 224 -15.09 -14.46 21.20
CA GLU A 224 -16.47 -14.55 21.72
C GLU A 224 -17.49 -14.95 20.64
N LYS A 225 -17.05 -15.18 19.40
CA LYS A 225 -17.92 -15.54 18.27
C LYS A 225 -19.13 -14.59 18.13
N ARG A 226 -18.95 -13.32 18.44
CA ARG A 226 -20.01 -12.31 18.38
C ARG A 226 -20.60 -12.25 16.97
N LYS A 227 -21.93 -12.20 16.90
CA LYS A 227 -22.63 -11.95 15.63
C LYS A 227 -22.42 -10.48 15.22
N GLY A 228 -22.20 -10.25 13.93
CA GLY A 228 -22.07 -8.91 13.39
C GLY A 228 -20.75 -8.67 12.65
N PHE A 229 -20.29 -7.43 12.64
CA PHE A 229 -19.23 -6.93 11.78
C PHE A 229 -18.22 -6.14 12.63
N PHE A 230 -16.94 -6.46 12.55
CA PHE A 230 -15.89 -5.72 13.22
C PHE A 230 -14.57 -5.89 12.47
N LEU A 231 -14.23 -4.96 11.60
CA LEU A 231 -12.99 -4.91 10.82
C LEU A 231 -12.56 -6.28 10.24
N PRO A 232 -13.37 -6.93 9.42
CA PRO A 232 -13.03 -8.27 8.88
C PRO A 232 -11.71 -8.25 8.09
N ALA A 233 -11.43 -7.18 7.33
CA ALA A 233 -10.19 -7.02 6.59
C ALA A 233 -9.02 -6.45 7.44
N GLY A 234 -9.26 -6.14 8.72
CA GLY A 234 -8.24 -5.73 9.68
C GLY A 234 -7.76 -4.30 9.51
N GLN A 235 -6.52 -4.06 9.94
CA GLN A 235 -5.90 -2.73 9.97
C GLN A 235 -4.68 -2.64 9.07
N THR A 236 -4.39 -1.43 8.61
CA THR A 236 -3.18 -1.07 7.86
C THR A 236 -2.63 0.26 8.35
N THR A 237 -1.40 0.57 7.97
CA THR A 237 -0.77 1.88 8.20
C THR A 237 0.02 2.32 6.98
N GLN A 238 0.45 3.56 6.97
CA GLN A 238 1.33 4.14 5.96
C GLN A 238 2.45 4.93 6.63
N MET A 239 3.65 4.88 6.04
CA MET A 239 4.80 5.72 6.38
C MET A 239 5.34 6.41 5.16
N ILE A 240 5.79 7.65 5.33
CA ILE A 240 6.50 8.44 4.32
C ILE A 240 8.00 8.11 4.45
N VAL A 241 8.62 7.71 3.36
CA VAL A 241 10.02 7.30 3.31
C VAL A 241 10.86 8.41 2.73
N GLY A 242 11.84 8.89 3.49
CA GLY A 242 12.78 9.94 3.05
C GLY A 242 12.34 11.39 3.31
N ALA A 243 11.20 11.61 3.98
CA ALA A 243 10.83 12.93 4.53
C ALA A 243 11.62 13.26 5.81
N SER A 244 12.20 12.27 6.44
CA SER A 244 12.93 12.33 7.70
C SER A 244 14.17 11.43 7.64
N PRO A 245 15.17 11.60 8.55
CA PRO A 245 16.50 10.99 8.41
C PRO A 245 16.58 9.51 8.75
N GLU A 246 15.48 8.87 9.15
CA GLU A 246 15.50 7.46 9.56
C GLU A 246 15.92 6.55 8.41
N ARG A 247 16.77 5.58 8.75
CA ARG A 247 17.26 4.53 7.86
C ARG A 247 16.25 3.41 7.70
N ASP A 248 16.40 2.61 6.65
CA ASP A 248 15.50 1.50 6.31
C ASP A 248 15.43 0.45 7.42
N GLY A 249 16.54 0.19 8.11
CA GLY A 249 16.57 -0.71 9.25
C GLY A 249 15.63 -0.26 10.39
N CYS A 250 15.57 1.03 10.69
CA CYS A 250 14.64 1.59 11.67
C CYS A 250 13.18 1.44 11.21
N ILE A 251 12.91 1.72 9.93
CA ILE A 251 11.57 1.60 9.34
C ILE A 251 11.08 0.14 9.39
N LEU A 252 11.92 -0.81 9.02
CA LEU A 252 11.56 -2.23 8.98
C LEU A 252 11.38 -2.83 10.39
N ARG A 253 12.20 -2.44 11.39
CA ARG A 253 11.99 -2.83 12.79
C ARG A 253 10.64 -2.36 13.32
N LEU A 254 10.29 -1.11 13.05
CA LEU A 254 8.98 -0.60 13.41
C LEU A 254 7.88 -1.40 12.71
N THR A 255 8.03 -1.68 11.42
CA THR A 255 7.09 -2.48 10.63
C THR A 255 6.88 -3.88 11.21
N GLU A 256 7.97 -4.59 11.53
CA GLU A 256 7.91 -5.91 12.12
C GLU A 256 7.22 -5.89 13.49
N SER A 257 7.57 -4.93 14.33
CA SER A 257 6.91 -4.72 15.63
C SER A 257 5.40 -4.51 15.47
N LEU A 258 4.97 -3.72 14.49
CA LEU A 258 3.56 -3.47 14.21
C LEU A 258 2.81 -4.72 13.74
N TYR A 259 3.43 -5.58 12.96
CA TYR A 259 2.83 -6.88 12.60
C TYR A 259 2.63 -7.77 13.82
N ARG A 260 3.62 -7.83 14.71
CA ARG A 260 3.58 -8.65 15.93
C ARG A 260 2.61 -8.09 16.99
N THR A 261 2.61 -6.77 17.23
CA THR A 261 1.88 -6.16 18.36
C THR A 261 0.50 -5.62 18.00
N ALA A 262 0.37 -4.95 16.85
CA ALA A 262 -0.89 -4.34 16.40
C ALA A 262 -1.67 -5.20 15.39
N GLY A 263 -1.17 -6.38 15.02
CA GLY A 263 -1.83 -7.32 14.12
C GLY A 263 -2.16 -6.72 12.76
N LEU A 264 -1.34 -5.79 12.28
CA LEU A 264 -1.54 -5.15 10.99
C LEU A 264 -1.53 -6.15 9.85
N LYS A 265 -2.28 -5.85 8.80
CA LYS A 265 -2.28 -6.66 7.58
C LYS A 265 -1.24 -6.19 6.58
N ARG A 266 -0.92 -4.90 6.59
CA ARG A 266 0.11 -4.32 5.72
C ARG A 266 0.57 -2.96 6.24
N VAL A 267 1.82 -2.67 6.05
CA VAL A 267 2.41 -1.33 6.11
C VAL A 267 2.60 -0.85 4.67
N TYR A 268 2.15 0.36 4.38
CA TYR A 268 2.38 1.03 3.10
C TYR A 268 3.53 2.00 3.24
N TYR A 269 4.45 1.95 2.30
CA TYR A 269 5.54 2.90 2.17
C TYR A 269 5.21 3.87 1.03
N SER A 270 5.54 5.13 1.23
CA SER A 270 5.36 6.16 0.22
C SER A 270 6.64 6.98 0.13
N SER A 271 7.31 6.92 -0.99
CA SER A 271 8.47 7.78 -1.24
C SER A 271 8.09 9.24 -1.11
N TYR A 272 8.86 9.97 -0.31
CA TYR A 272 8.68 11.41 -0.17
C TYR A 272 8.91 12.11 -1.50
N SER A 273 8.00 13.03 -1.82
CA SER A 273 8.14 13.98 -2.92
C SER A 273 7.84 15.39 -2.40
N PRO A 274 8.65 16.40 -2.73
CA PRO A 274 8.46 17.76 -2.26
C PRO A 274 7.28 18.41 -2.97
N VAL A 275 6.09 18.26 -2.41
CA VAL A 275 4.84 18.89 -2.88
C VAL A 275 4.55 20.21 -2.16
N VAL A 276 5.23 20.45 -1.05
CA VAL A 276 5.18 21.69 -0.24
C VAL A 276 6.61 22.08 0.10
N GLU A 277 6.94 23.34 -0.13
CA GLU A 277 8.24 23.90 0.30
C GLU A 277 8.21 24.15 1.82
N ASP A 278 9.16 23.59 2.53
CA ASP A 278 9.38 23.81 3.96
C ASP A 278 10.86 23.55 4.29
N ALA A 279 11.47 24.44 5.07
CA ALA A 279 12.88 24.36 5.41
C ALA A 279 13.28 23.09 6.21
N LEU A 280 12.31 22.43 6.83
CA LEU A 280 12.50 21.19 7.59
C LEU A 280 12.38 19.92 6.73
N LEU A 281 12.02 20.05 5.48
CA LEU A 281 11.83 18.95 4.55
C LEU A 281 12.94 18.90 3.49
N PRO A 282 13.31 17.71 3.00
CA PRO A 282 14.22 17.61 1.87
C PRO A 282 13.67 18.30 0.62
N SER A 283 14.52 19.02 -0.10
CA SER A 283 14.18 19.63 -1.39
C SER A 283 14.18 18.63 -2.55
N VAL A 284 14.77 17.45 -2.35
CA VAL A 284 14.89 16.39 -3.35
C VAL A 284 13.97 15.22 -2.98
N PRO A 285 13.25 14.64 -3.96
CA PRO A 285 12.42 13.46 -3.71
C PRO A 285 13.28 12.25 -3.29
N SER A 286 12.70 11.40 -2.44
CA SER A 286 13.30 10.10 -2.12
C SER A 286 13.27 9.19 -3.35
N PRO A 287 14.34 8.41 -3.63
CA PRO A 287 14.32 7.48 -4.74
C PRO A 287 13.15 6.48 -4.67
N ALA A 288 12.37 6.35 -5.73
CA ALA A 288 11.29 5.38 -5.80
C ALA A 288 11.78 3.92 -5.61
N LEU A 289 13.02 3.65 -6.00
CA LEU A 289 13.66 2.35 -5.79
C LEU A 289 13.83 2.00 -4.30
N ARG A 290 14.01 3.01 -3.41
CA ARG A 290 14.05 2.80 -1.95
C ARG A 290 12.71 2.26 -1.42
N GLU A 291 11.61 2.85 -1.88
CA GLU A 291 10.25 2.36 -1.57
C GLU A 291 10.07 0.91 -2.04
N HIS A 292 10.52 0.63 -3.28
CA HIS A 292 10.46 -0.72 -3.84
C HIS A 292 11.24 -1.73 -2.99
N ARG A 293 12.47 -1.40 -2.56
CA ARG A 293 13.30 -2.28 -1.70
C ARG A 293 12.64 -2.54 -0.34
N LEU A 294 11.99 -1.52 0.24
CA LEU A 294 11.21 -1.69 1.47
C LEU A 294 10.03 -2.63 1.28
N TYR A 295 9.29 -2.54 0.18
CA TYR A 295 8.22 -3.51 -0.12
C TYR A 295 8.75 -4.92 -0.35
N GLN A 296 9.91 -5.09 -0.98
CA GLN A 296 10.53 -6.41 -1.13
C GLN A 296 10.94 -6.98 0.24
N ALA A 297 11.55 -6.18 1.12
CA ALA A 297 11.91 -6.59 2.47
C ALA A 297 10.66 -6.92 3.31
N ASP A 298 9.63 -6.08 3.27
CA ASP A 298 8.33 -6.33 3.93
C ASP A 298 7.72 -7.67 3.50
N TRP A 299 7.85 -8.03 2.23
CA TRP A 299 7.39 -9.31 1.71
C TRP A 299 8.16 -10.48 2.30
N LEU A 300 9.48 -10.36 2.45
CA LEU A 300 10.33 -11.37 3.07
C LEU A 300 9.97 -11.59 4.54
N LEU A 301 9.73 -10.51 5.29
CA LEU A 301 9.28 -10.58 6.69
C LEU A 301 7.96 -11.32 6.83
N ARG A 302 6.97 -11.00 5.98
CA ARG A 302 5.61 -11.54 6.14
C ARG A 302 5.42 -12.96 5.64
N PHE A 303 6.16 -13.39 4.63
CA PHE A 303 5.86 -14.62 3.90
C PHE A 303 7.02 -15.61 3.77
N TYR A 304 8.25 -15.19 4.08
CA TYR A 304 9.43 -16.02 3.91
C TYR A 304 10.14 -16.36 5.23
N GLY A 305 9.64 -15.83 6.36
CA GLY A 305 10.22 -16.09 7.67
C GLY A 305 11.58 -15.47 7.89
N PHE A 306 11.85 -14.32 7.27
CA PHE A 306 13.00 -13.49 7.58
C PHE A 306 12.71 -12.62 8.78
N ASP A 307 13.71 -12.33 9.58
CA ASP A 307 13.72 -11.27 10.58
C ASP A 307 14.42 -10.03 10.03
N VAL A 308 14.13 -8.87 10.59
CA VAL A 308 14.72 -7.59 10.09
C VAL A 308 16.22 -7.60 10.19
N GLU A 309 16.78 -8.15 11.27
CA GLU A 309 18.22 -8.25 11.52
C GLU A 309 18.96 -9.06 10.44
N GLU A 310 18.28 -10.01 9.81
CA GLU A 310 18.83 -10.75 8.67
C GLU A 310 18.94 -9.87 7.42
N LEU A 311 18.05 -8.92 7.24
CA LEU A 311 17.94 -8.10 6.03
C LEU A 311 18.81 -6.85 6.07
N VAL A 312 18.78 -6.11 7.19
CA VAL A 312 19.46 -4.81 7.33
C VAL A 312 19.73 -4.47 8.79
N ALA A 313 20.88 -3.88 9.10
CA ALA A 313 21.18 -3.37 10.43
C ALA A 313 20.36 -2.09 10.71
N GLU A 314 20.18 -1.75 11.99
CA GLU A 314 19.32 -0.62 12.40
C GLU A 314 19.74 0.73 11.81
N GLY A 315 21.03 0.99 11.77
CA GLY A 315 21.62 2.24 11.25
C GLY A 315 21.87 2.25 9.75
N GLU A 316 21.38 1.27 8.99
CA GLU A 316 21.68 1.09 7.58
C GLU A 316 20.44 1.18 6.69
N ASP A 317 20.68 1.42 5.41
CA ASP A 317 19.70 1.34 4.34
C ASP A 317 19.86 0.04 3.55
N LEU A 318 18.77 -0.41 2.95
CA LEU A 318 18.79 -1.53 2.01
C LEU A 318 19.61 -1.16 0.76
N PRO A 319 20.42 -2.08 0.22
CA PRO A 319 21.09 -1.87 -1.05
C PRO A 319 20.09 -1.53 -2.17
N LEU A 320 20.37 -0.50 -2.95
CA LEU A 320 19.52 -0.12 -4.07
C LEU A 320 19.83 -0.93 -5.34
N ASP A 321 21.08 -1.37 -5.50
CA ASP A 321 21.55 -2.09 -6.69
C ASP A 321 21.03 -3.53 -6.82
N ILE A 322 20.73 -4.19 -5.71
CA ILE A 322 20.21 -5.56 -5.66
C ILE A 322 19.02 -5.69 -4.72
N ASP A 323 18.17 -6.69 -4.94
CA ASP A 323 17.05 -6.96 -4.06
C ASP A 323 17.51 -7.47 -2.67
N PRO A 324 16.70 -7.27 -1.60
CA PRO A 324 17.08 -7.64 -0.23
C PRO A 324 17.39 -9.14 -0.05
N LYS A 325 16.74 -10.03 -0.80
CA LYS A 325 16.98 -11.47 -0.72
C LYS A 325 18.34 -11.85 -1.34
N CYS A 326 18.67 -11.25 -2.48
CA CYS A 326 19.99 -11.40 -3.08
C CYS A 326 21.08 -10.80 -2.18
N ALA A 327 20.84 -9.63 -1.59
CA ALA A 327 21.76 -9.00 -0.66
C ALA A 327 22.03 -9.90 0.57
N TRP A 328 20.98 -10.50 1.14
CA TRP A 328 21.12 -11.46 2.23
C TRP A 328 21.93 -12.67 1.81
N ALA A 329 21.60 -13.27 0.65
CA ALA A 329 22.30 -14.47 0.17
C ALA A 329 23.79 -14.22 -0.06
N LEU A 330 24.17 -13.05 -0.62
CA LEU A 330 25.58 -12.68 -0.80
C LEU A 330 26.34 -12.49 0.53
N ARG A 331 25.68 -12.04 1.58
CA ARG A 331 26.29 -11.97 2.92
C ARG A 331 26.44 -13.34 3.58
N ASN A 332 25.65 -14.32 3.13
CA ASN A 332 25.58 -15.67 3.69
C ASN A 332 26.02 -16.73 2.70
N MET A 333 27.02 -16.44 1.85
CA MET A 333 27.50 -17.37 0.83
C MET A 333 27.99 -18.73 1.40
N HIS A 334 28.39 -18.75 2.67
CA HIS A 334 28.79 -19.99 3.36
C HIS A 334 27.64 -21.02 3.52
N LEU A 335 26.37 -20.60 3.35
CA LEU A 335 25.20 -21.48 3.34
C LEU A 335 24.90 -22.05 1.96
N PHE A 336 25.59 -21.59 0.92
CA PHE A 336 25.36 -21.96 -0.47
C PHE A 336 26.56 -22.69 -1.10
N PRO A 337 26.34 -23.50 -2.15
CA PRO A 337 25.06 -23.84 -2.78
C PRO A 337 24.21 -24.84 -1.98
N VAL A 338 22.89 -24.78 -2.14
CA VAL A 338 21.93 -25.64 -1.47
C VAL A 338 21.40 -26.71 -2.42
N GLU A 339 21.47 -28.00 -2.04
CA GLU A 339 20.90 -29.07 -2.86
C GLU A 339 19.39 -29.11 -2.75
N VAL A 340 18.70 -28.80 -3.86
CA VAL A 340 17.22 -28.64 -3.89
C VAL A 340 16.48 -29.94 -3.53
N ASN A 341 17.09 -31.09 -3.79
CA ASN A 341 16.50 -32.39 -3.47
C ASN A 341 16.55 -32.75 -1.98
N ARG A 342 17.30 -31.98 -1.16
CA ARG A 342 17.51 -32.27 0.28
C ARG A 342 17.13 -31.10 1.18
N ALA A 343 17.25 -29.88 0.69
CA ALA A 343 17.08 -28.66 1.48
C ALA A 343 15.69 -28.57 2.16
N PRO A 344 15.61 -28.13 3.42
CA PRO A 344 14.33 -27.84 4.07
C PRO A 344 13.64 -26.61 3.45
N LEU A 345 12.34 -26.44 3.73
CA LEU A 345 11.54 -25.35 3.18
C LEU A 345 12.17 -23.98 3.47
N GLU A 346 12.62 -23.78 4.69
CA GLU A 346 13.20 -22.51 5.16
C GLU A 346 14.42 -22.12 4.32
N MET A 347 15.28 -23.08 3.98
CA MET A 347 16.45 -22.83 3.13
C MET A 347 16.05 -22.59 1.68
N LEU A 348 15.07 -23.33 1.14
CA LEU A 348 14.55 -23.06 -0.21
C LEU A 348 13.97 -21.65 -0.33
N LEU A 349 13.27 -21.19 0.71
CA LEU A 349 12.73 -19.84 0.76
C LEU A 349 13.81 -18.75 0.83
N ARG A 350 15.01 -19.07 1.29
CA ARG A 350 16.15 -18.15 1.33
C ARG A 350 16.92 -18.06 0.01
N VAL A 351 16.75 -19.02 -0.89
CA VAL A 351 17.40 -19.01 -2.21
C VAL A 351 16.81 -17.90 -3.09
N PRO A 352 17.62 -16.94 -3.61
CA PRO A 352 17.16 -15.99 -4.62
C PRO A 352 16.58 -16.70 -5.85
N GLY A 353 15.45 -16.22 -6.36
CA GLY A 353 14.76 -16.84 -7.50
C GLY A 353 13.86 -18.03 -7.17
N ILE A 354 13.82 -18.50 -5.91
CA ILE A 354 12.84 -19.48 -5.44
C ILE A 354 11.79 -18.78 -4.58
N GLY A 355 10.55 -18.72 -5.07
CA GLY A 355 9.41 -18.20 -4.36
C GLY A 355 8.68 -19.26 -3.54
N ALA A 356 7.74 -18.86 -2.68
CA ALA A 356 7.00 -19.79 -1.81
C ALA A 356 6.29 -20.91 -2.60
N ARG A 357 5.67 -20.57 -3.74
CA ARG A 357 5.03 -21.58 -4.60
C ARG A 357 6.02 -22.53 -5.26
N SER A 358 7.16 -22.00 -5.74
CA SER A 358 8.21 -22.81 -6.33
C SER A 358 8.83 -23.75 -5.29
N ALA A 359 9.07 -23.26 -4.06
CA ALA A 359 9.54 -24.07 -2.94
C ALA A 359 8.58 -25.24 -2.63
N GLN A 360 7.27 -24.96 -2.55
CA GLN A 360 6.26 -26.01 -2.33
C GLN A 360 6.21 -27.04 -3.46
N LYS A 361 6.33 -26.61 -4.73
CA LYS A 361 6.40 -27.51 -5.88
C LYS A 361 7.65 -28.40 -5.81
N ILE A 362 8.82 -27.82 -5.45
CA ILE A 362 10.06 -28.56 -5.25
C ILE A 362 9.87 -29.64 -4.17
N LEU A 363 9.33 -29.27 -3.00
CA LEU A 363 9.08 -30.21 -1.90
C LEU A 363 8.13 -31.34 -2.29
N SER A 364 7.12 -31.07 -3.09
CA SER A 364 6.17 -32.08 -3.56
C SER A 364 6.79 -32.99 -4.61
N ALA A 365 7.45 -32.43 -5.62
CA ALA A 365 7.96 -33.19 -6.76
C ALA A 365 9.19 -34.06 -6.43
N ARG A 366 10.07 -33.61 -5.54
CA ARG A 366 11.27 -34.36 -5.16
C ARG A 366 10.98 -35.68 -4.43
N ARG A 367 9.71 -35.88 -3.97
CA ARG A 367 9.27 -37.17 -3.40
C ARG A 367 9.17 -38.28 -4.43
N TYR A 368 9.01 -37.91 -5.71
CA TYR A 368 8.79 -38.85 -6.81
C TYR A 368 10.00 -39.02 -7.72
N THR A 369 10.82 -37.98 -7.85
CA THR A 369 11.98 -37.99 -8.74
C THR A 369 13.06 -37.02 -8.27
N ALA A 370 14.32 -37.31 -8.57
CA ALA A 370 15.42 -36.38 -8.38
C ALA A 370 15.26 -35.21 -9.35
N LEU A 371 15.20 -33.99 -8.81
CA LEU A 371 15.00 -32.79 -9.59
C LEU A 371 16.28 -32.32 -10.25
N THR A 372 16.19 -31.96 -11.53
CA THR A 372 17.25 -31.33 -12.33
C THR A 372 16.92 -29.86 -12.61
N PHE A 373 17.86 -29.10 -13.18
CA PHE A 373 17.61 -27.71 -13.60
C PHE A 373 16.46 -27.59 -14.59
N ASP A 374 16.25 -28.57 -15.49
CA ASP A 374 15.12 -28.59 -16.42
C ASP A 374 13.77 -28.72 -15.70
N HIS A 375 13.72 -29.58 -14.67
CA HIS A 375 12.54 -29.67 -13.81
C HIS A 375 12.24 -28.34 -13.09
N LEU A 376 13.26 -27.68 -12.55
CA LEU A 376 13.14 -26.38 -11.89
C LEU A 376 12.64 -25.29 -12.86
N LYS A 377 13.12 -25.28 -14.11
CA LYS A 377 12.64 -24.37 -15.16
C LYS A 377 11.15 -24.58 -15.45
N LYS A 378 10.71 -25.84 -15.59
CA LYS A 378 9.28 -26.18 -15.77
C LYS A 378 8.41 -25.76 -14.57
N MET A 379 8.98 -25.75 -13.36
CA MET A 379 8.31 -25.27 -12.13
C MET A 379 8.28 -23.74 -12.01
N ARG A 380 8.83 -23.02 -12.99
CA ARG A 380 8.95 -21.55 -13.03
C ARG A 380 9.86 -20.98 -11.91
N VAL A 381 10.93 -21.70 -11.55
CA VAL A 381 12.02 -21.16 -10.76
C VAL A 381 12.77 -20.13 -11.63
N VAL A 382 13.11 -18.97 -11.06
CA VAL A 382 13.86 -17.91 -11.75
C VAL A 382 15.34 -18.31 -11.78
N LEU A 383 15.70 -19.22 -12.72
CA LEU A 383 17.03 -19.82 -12.79
C LEU A 383 18.16 -18.82 -13.03
N LYS A 384 17.88 -17.65 -13.66
CA LYS A 384 18.87 -16.58 -13.82
C LYS A 384 19.46 -16.09 -12.48
N ARG A 385 18.71 -16.25 -11.38
CA ARG A 385 19.16 -15.95 -10.01
C ARG A 385 19.48 -17.22 -9.23
N ALA A 386 18.56 -18.21 -9.24
CA ALA A 386 18.64 -19.38 -8.37
C ALA A 386 19.86 -20.26 -8.65
N ARG A 387 20.31 -20.41 -9.91
CA ARG A 387 21.42 -21.28 -10.31
C ARG A 387 22.74 -20.99 -9.58
N HIS A 388 22.92 -19.76 -9.09
CA HIS A 388 24.12 -19.35 -8.38
C HIS A 388 24.12 -19.75 -6.89
N PHE A 389 23.00 -20.26 -6.39
CA PHE A 389 22.79 -20.56 -4.97
C PHE A 389 22.33 -22.00 -4.74
N ILE A 390 22.20 -22.83 -5.80
CA ILE A 390 21.65 -24.16 -5.68
C ILE A 390 22.52 -25.19 -6.45
N THR A 391 22.47 -26.44 -5.96
CA THR A 391 22.73 -27.63 -6.75
C THR A 391 21.41 -28.37 -7.03
N ALA A 392 21.36 -29.07 -8.15
CA ALA A 392 20.26 -29.95 -8.51
C ALA A 392 20.82 -31.30 -8.97
N ASN A 393 20.54 -32.37 -8.21
CA ASN A 393 21.10 -33.68 -8.42
C ASN A 393 22.65 -33.67 -8.45
N GLY A 394 23.26 -32.89 -7.53
CA GLY A 394 24.70 -32.73 -7.40
C GLY A 394 25.36 -31.82 -8.43
N GLN A 395 24.63 -31.32 -9.43
CA GLN A 395 25.16 -30.39 -10.43
C GLN A 395 25.04 -28.93 -9.97
N PHE A 396 26.12 -28.17 -10.18
CA PHE A 396 26.15 -26.70 -9.99
C PHE A 396 26.35 -26.02 -11.34
N CYS A 397 25.60 -24.94 -11.59
CA CYS A 397 25.63 -24.20 -12.86
C CYS A 397 25.76 -22.69 -12.64
N GLY A 398 26.29 -22.27 -11.50
CA GLY A 398 26.35 -20.87 -11.07
C GLY A 398 27.71 -20.23 -11.24
N GLU A 399 27.82 -19.00 -10.78
CA GLU A 399 29.04 -18.21 -10.62
C GLU A 399 29.45 -18.27 -9.14
N GLU A 400 30.70 -18.65 -8.87
CA GLU A 400 31.22 -18.80 -7.50
C GLU A 400 31.89 -17.52 -6.97
N HIS A 401 32.37 -16.68 -7.88
CA HIS A 401 33.12 -15.48 -7.48
C HIS A 401 32.18 -14.38 -7.04
N ALA A 402 32.09 -14.11 -5.74
CA ALA A 402 31.11 -13.18 -5.13
C ALA A 402 31.04 -11.78 -5.76
N PRO A 403 32.14 -11.08 -6.09
CA PRO A 403 32.08 -9.78 -6.77
C PRO A 403 31.53 -9.84 -8.18
N ALA A 404 31.80 -10.92 -8.95
CA ALA A 404 31.22 -11.12 -10.26
C ALA A 404 29.73 -11.44 -10.13
N LEU A 405 29.35 -12.28 -9.17
CA LEU A 405 27.97 -12.62 -8.87
C LEU A 405 27.14 -11.38 -8.49
N ARG A 406 27.64 -10.48 -7.64
CA ARG A 406 26.94 -9.24 -7.31
C ARG A 406 26.65 -8.40 -8.56
N ARG A 407 27.62 -8.26 -9.46
CA ARG A 407 27.43 -7.52 -10.72
C ARG A 407 26.41 -8.16 -11.63
N LEU A 408 26.39 -9.47 -11.73
CA LEU A 408 25.40 -10.23 -12.52
C LEU A 408 23.98 -10.06 -11.97
N LEU A 409 23.84 -10.13 -10.65
CA LEU A 409 22.54 -9.94 -9.99
C LEU A 409 22.04 -8.51 -10.13
N ALA A 410 22.91 -7.51 -9.96
CA ALA A 410 22.55 -6.09 -10.12
C ALA A 410 22.17 -5.77 -11.58
N ALA A 411 22.88 -6.31 -12.57
CA ALA A 411 22.53 -6.16 -13.98
C ALA A 411 21.17 -6.83 -14.30
N GLY A 412 20.90 -8.00 -13.71
CA GLY A 412 19.61 -8.67 -13.81
C GLY A 412 18.46 -7.87 -13.23
N ASP A 413 18.66 -7.26 -12.07
CA ASP A 413 17.65 -6.38 -11.45
C ASP A 413 17.41 -5.11 -12.27
N ALA A 414 18.45 -4.50 -12.83
CA ALA A 414 18.34 -3.34 -13.71
C ALA A 414 17.56 -3.65 -15.00
N ALA A 415 17.81 -4.80 -15.62
CA ALA A 415 17.08 -5.27 -16.79
C ALA A 415 15.61 -5.55 -16.46
N ASP A 416 15.34 -6.23 -15.33
CA ASP A 416 13.98 -6.48 -14.87
C ASP A 416 13.23 -5.17 -14.53
N ALA A 417 13.96 -4.16 -14.02
CA ALA A 417 13.41 -2.83 -13.77
C ALA A 417 13.14 -2.04 -15.07
N ALA A 418 13.95 -2.23 -16.11
CA ALA A 418 13.76 -1.57 -17.40
C ALA A 418 12.58 -2.15 -18.19
N ASP A 419 12.37 -3.47 -18.10
CA ASP A 419 11.22 -4.17 -18.70
C ASP A 419 9.94 -4.02 -17.84
N ALA A 420 10.11 -3.52 -16.63
CA ALA A 420 9.03 -3.32 -15.69
C ALA A 420 8.29 -2.02 -15.99
N PRO A 421 6.94 -2.04 -16.06
CA PRO A 421 6.18 -0.80 -16.20
C PRO A 421 6.40 0.13 -14.99
N VAL A 422 6.86 1.35 -15.25
CA VAL A 422 7.15 2.36 -14.21
C VAL A 422 5.86 2.80 -13.53
N GLN A 423 5.72 2.53 -12.26
CA GLN A 423 4.76 3.25 -11.43
C GLN A 423 5.33 4.65 -11.18
N LEU A 424 4.83 5.64 -11.91
CA LEU A 424 5.15 7.04 -11.64
C LEU A 424 4.73 7.36 -10.19
N SER A 425 5.66 7.90 -9.42
CA SER A 425 5.33 8.58 -8.18
C SER A 425 4.25 9.61 -8.49
N LEU A 426 3.15 9.61 -7.74
CA LEU A 426 2.02 10.54 -7.88
C LEU A 426 2.43 12.01 -7.73
N PHE A 427 3.70 12.29 -7.47
CA PHE A 427 4.23 13.59 -7.05
C PHE A 427 5.25 14.21 -8.01
N ALA A 428 5.57 13.59 -9.13
CA ALA A 428 6.42 14.19 -10.13
C ALA A 428 5.64 15.24 -10.97
N ALA A 429 5.45 16.41 -10.42
CA ALA A 429 5.09 17.61 -11.18
C ALA A 429 6.37 18.24 -11.73
N GLY A 430 6.69 17.97 -12.98
CA GLY A 430 7.82 18.54 -13.70
C GLY A 430 7.98 17.87 -15.04
N GLU A 431 7.90 18.67 -16.09
CA GLU A 431 7.99 18.28 -17.51
C GLU A 431 9.17 17.34 -17.77
N ARG A 432 8.89 16.03 -17.86
CA ARG A 432 9.71 15.05 -18.58
C ARG A 432 8.82 13.97 -19.12
N THR A 433 9.03 13.60 -20.35
CA THR A 433 8.39 12.53 -21.12
C THR A 433 8.15 11.29 -20.24
N PRO A 434 6.92 10.77 -20.18
CA PRO A 434 6.60 9.64 -19.29
C PRO A 434 7.24 8.36 -19.85
N VAL A 435 8.19 7.82 -19.10
CA VAL A 435 8.58 6.42 -19.25
C VAL A 435 7.60 5.61 -18.39
N GLN A 436 6.78 4.79 -19.03
CA GLN A 436 5.82 3.92 -18.36
C GLN A 436 6.55 2.80 -17.63
N LEU A 437 6.26 2.65 -16.33
CA LEU A 437 6.61 1.45 -15.57
C LEU A 437 5.33 0.79 -15.03
N PRO A 438 4.88 -0.33 -15.55
CA PRO A 438 3.74 -1.06 -15.04
C PRO A 438 4.17 -2.31 -14.28
N LEU A 439 4.50 -2.23 -12.98
CA LEU A 439 4.86 -3.47 -12.28
C LEU A 439 4.18 -3.74 -10.95
N PHE A 440 3.72 -2.75 -10.23
CA PHE A 440 3.15 -3.03 -8.92
C PHE A 440 1.72 -3.57 -8.92
N ALA A 441 0.90 -3.23 -9.91
CA ALA A 441 -0.47 -3.77 -9.98
C ALA A 441 -0.48 -5.24 -10.45
N GLN A 442 0.33 -5.58 -11.46
CA GLN A 442 0.41 -6.95 -11.97
C GLN A 442 1.30 -7.83 -11.10
N ASP A 443 2.41 -7.33 -10.55
CA ASP A 443 3.29 -8.11 -9.69
C ASP A 443 2.78 -8.23 -8.27
N ALA A 444 2.10 -7.24 -7.69
CA ALA A 444 1.39 -7.43 -6.44
C ALA A 444 0.23 -8.42 -6.59
N ALA A 445 -0.52 -8.40 -7.69
CA ALA A 445 -1.53 -9.39 -8.00
C ALA A 445 -0.92 -10.73 -8.41
N ARG A 446 0.19 -10.72 -9.15
CA ARG A 446 0.94 -11.91 -9.55
C ARG A 446 1.69 -12.49 -8.37
N SER A 447 2.35 -11.68 -7.57
CA SER A 447 3.03 -12.08 -6.35
C SER A 447 2.05 -12.50 -5.25
N ALA A 448 0.87 -11.88 -5.12
CA ALA A 448 -0.22 -12.38 -4.27
C ALA A 448 -0.76 -13.73 -4.75
N ARG A 449 -0.74 -13.99 -6.07
CA ARG A 449 -1.14 -15.30 -6.65
C ARG A 449 -0.02 -16.31 -6.65
N THR A 450 1.22 -15.91 -6.86
CA THR A 450 2.35 -16.83 -7.09
C THR A 450 3.26 -16.94 -5.89
N GLY A 451 3.25 -15.99 -4.95
CA GLY A 451 4.23 -15.93 -3.86
C GLY A 451 5.66 -15.73 -4.37
N GLU A 452 5.81 -15.20 -5.58
CA GLU A 452 7.11 -14.92 -6.21
C GLU A 452 7.36 -13.40 -6.17
N LEU A 453 8.57 -13.02 -5.76
CA LEU A 453 9.11 -11.66 -5.88
C LEU A 453 9.73 -11.47 -7.25
#